data_70b2375fa8eab83907293e1d922cba52
#
_entry.id   70b2375fa8eab83907293e1d922cba52
#
_cell.length_a   1.000
_cell.length_b   1.000
_cell.length_c   1.000
_cell.angle_alpha   90.00
_cell.angle_beta   90.00
_cell.angle_gamma   90.00
#
_symmetry.space_group_name_H-M   'P 1'
#
loop_
_entity.id
_entity.type
_entity.pdbx_description
1 polymer ?
#
loop_
_entity_poly.entity_id
_entity_poly.type
_entity_poly.pdbx_seq_one_letter_code
_entity_poly.pdbx_strand_id
1 'polypeptide(L)'
;MKTKFYAYLASLSIMVTMILTSVSFAQCTNAFEYPFGGVTAPTAAAPLTSISTCSYQNEYSALNFVDAATIYQCAIATGGYITITQGTPTGSVIASGISPLQWNSTVAGTYYAHWNVDAACTTASGVCNVTTATYISPANACTNPVAAGAAAASPAAACPSVNFSLSLTGATLGTGLTYQWQSAATASGPWTAIAGATTANYSLQQSVDTYYQCVVTCSAGSTGTSTPVLVTMNPFYNCYCNSAATVPLSDEEIYNVTMNGGSTDPLYANTNGCTTIAPGPGSILGGYSNFKTLPAITSVITGQSVAFSISQDECDAGFYYGNGIGIWVDFNQNGLFTDLGEDVFIEAATVVGPRILTGSFNIPITALPGNTAMRIICAEGASSTSFTLL
;
A
#
# COMPACT_ATOMS: atom_id res chain seq x y z
N MET A 1 37.07 37.58 -54.54
CA MET A 1 35.63 37.19 -54.40
C MET A 1 35.51 36.17 -53.26
N LYS A 2 35.09 36.63 -52.09
CA LYS A 2 34.91 35.74 -50.91
C LYS A 2 33.43 35.48 -50.76
N THR A 3 33.02 34.24 -51.01
CA THR A 3 31.61 33.78 -50.86
C THR A 3 31.41 33.36 -49.39
N LYS A 4 30.50 34.03 -48.68
CA LYS A 4 30.09 33.65 -47.31
C LYS A 4 28.95 32.64 -47.43
N PHE A 5 29.12 31.44 -46.84
CA PHE A 5 28.06 30.47 -46.63
C PHE A 5 27.39 30.80 -45.29
N TYR A 6 26.10 31.09 -45.32
CA TYR A 6 25.24 31.14 -44.15
C TYR A 6 24.60 29.76 -43.95
N ALA A 7 24.97 29.10 -42.86
CA ALA A 7 24.31 27.89 -42.42
C ALA A 7 23.07 28.27 -41.58
N TYR A 8 21.88 27.96 -42.05
CA TYR A 8 20.66 28.05 -41.28
C TYR A 8 20.56 26.80 -40.40
N LEU A 9 20.69 27.00 -39.08
CA LEU A 9 20.31 26.00 -38.06
C LEU A 9 18.81 26.08 -37.85
N ALA A 10 18.10 25.15 -38.47
CA ALA A 10 16.71 24.90 -38.14
C ALA A 10 16.67 24.12 -36.79
N SER A 11 16.33 24.78 -35.71
CA SER A 11 16.04 24.15 -34.43
C SER A 11 14.70 23.45 -34.53
N LEU A 12 14.70 22.13 -34.73
CA LEU A 12 13.52 21.30 -34.62
C LEU A 12 13.22 21.06 -33.13
N SER A 13 12.36 21.89 -32.54
CA SER A 13 11.79 21.63 -31.21
C SER A 13 10.86 20.42 -31.30
N ILE A 14 11.35 19.26 -30.93
CA ILE A 14 10.50 18.10 -30.67
C ILE A 14 9.84 18.34 -29.32
N MET A 15 8.61 18.80 -29.34
CA MET A 15 7.74 18.86 -28.18
C MET A 15 7.31 17.43 -27.84
N VAL A 16 8.08 16.74 -26.99
CA VAL A 16 7.66 15.46 -26.40
C VAL A 16 6.53 15.78 -25.44
N THR A 17 5.30 15.64 -25.88
CA THR A 17 4.14 15.57 -25.01
C THR A 17 4.28 14.26 -24.21
N MET A 18 4.88 14.33 -23.03
CA MET A 18 4.73 13.31 -22.01
C MET A 18 3.24 13.24 -21.66
N ILE A 19 2.56 12.25 -22.25
CA ILE A 19 1.27 11.80 -21.73
C ILE A 19 1.60 11.17 -20.37
N LEU A 20 1.53 11.98 -19.31
CA LEU A 20 1.44 11.47 -17.95
C LEU A 20 0.11 10.72 -17.87
N THR A 21 0.14 9.43 -18.17
CA THR A 21 -0.88 8.53 -17.68
C THR A 21 -0.75 8.55 -16.16
N SER A 22 -1.57 9.36 -15.51
CA SER A 22 -1.79 9.23 -14.09
C SER A 22 -2.32 7.81 -13.86
N VAL A 23 -1.45 6.92 -13.43
CA VAL A 23 -1.88 5.63 -12.87
C VAL A 23 -2.56 6.02 -11.57
N SER A 24 -3.87 6.21 -11.62
CA SER A 24 -4.70 6.32 -10.44
C SER A 24 -4.66 4.94 -9.80
N PHE A 25 -3.79 4.75 -8.81
CA PHE A 25 -3.92 3.59 -7.94
C PHE A 25 -5.26 3.74 -7.23
N ALA A 26 -6.15 2.82 -7.52
CA ALA A 26 -7.48 2.78 -6.93
C ALA A 26 -7.33 2.70 -5.41
N GLN A 27 -7.99 3.61 -4.69
CA GLN A 27 -8.10 3.53 -3.25
C GLN A 27 -8.82 2.21 -2.90
N CYS A 28 -8.11 1.25 -2.33
CA CYS A 28 -8.60 0.01 -1.75
C CYS A 28 -9.86 -0.57 -2.42
N THR A 29 -9.84 -0.76 -3.73
CA THR A 29 -10.93 -1.40 -4.46
C THR A 29 -10.64 -2.90 -4.59
N ASN A 30 -11.64 -3.72 -4.28
CA ASN A 30 -11.58 -5.17 -4.33
C ASN A 30 -12.24 -5.68 -5.62
N ALA A 31 -11.86 -6.89 -6.07
CA ALA A 31 -12.37 -7.48 -7.30
C ALA A 31 -13.56 -8.43 -7.11
N PHE A 32 -13.78 -8.91 -5.90
CA PHE A 32 -14.78 -9.94 -5.61
C PHE A 32 -16.02 -9.33 -4.95
N GLU A 33 -17.20 -9.60 -5.54
CA GLU A 33 -18.48 -9.15 -5.00
C GLU A 33 -19.03 -10.16 -4.01
N TYR A 34 -19.43 -9.69 -2.83
CA TYR A 34 -20.21 -10.49 -1.89
C TYR A 34 -21.10 -9.60 -1.00
N PRO A 35 -22.40 -9.92 -0.82
CA PRO A 35 -23.15 -10.98 -1.52
C PRO A 35 -23.33 -10.64 -3.00
N PHE A 36 -23.38 -11.66 -3.85
CA PHE A 36 -23.54 -11.46 -5.29
C PHE A 36 -24.87 -10.77 -5.62
N GLY A 37 -24.82 -9.74 -6.45
CA GLY A 37 -25.96 -8.89 -6.80
C GLY A 37 -26.26 -7.80 -5.75
N GLY A 38 -25.50 -7.75 -4.67
CA GLY A 38 -25.59 -6.71 -3.65
C GLY A 38 -26.85 -6.78 -2.81
N VAL A 39 -27.09 -5.72 -2.06
CA VAL A 39 -28.26 -5.53 -1.18
C VAL A 39 -28.97 -4.22 -1.50
N THR A 40 -30.25 -4.14 -1.11
CA THR A 40 -30.99 -2.86 -1.14
C THR A 40 -30.45 -1.94 -0.05
N ALA A 41 -30.15 -0.70 -0.40
CA ALA A 41 -29.71 0.32 0.55
C ALA A 41 -30.79 0.56 1.62
N PRO A 42 -30.41 0.86 2.87
CA PRO A 42 -31.34 1.20 3.93
C PRO A 42 -32.06 2.52 3.60
N THR A 43 -33.27 2.67 4.14
CA THR A 43 -34.12 3.86 3.98
C THR A 43 -34.53 4.41 5.34
N ALA A 44 -35.16 5.59 5.37
CA ALA A 44 -35.69 6.15 6.62
C ALA A 44 -36.70 5.21 7.31
N ALA A 45 -37.47 4.43 6.55
CA ALA A 45 -38.45 3.48 7.08
C ALA A 45 -37.81 2.17 7.54
N ALA A 46 -36.65 1.78 6.97
CA ALA A 46 -35.88 0.61 7.32
C ALA A 46 -34.40 1.02 7.42
N PRO A 47 -33.99 1.65 8.55
CA PRO A 47 -32.72 2.38 8.62
C PRO A 47 -31.48 1.48 8.71
N LEU A 48 -31.62 0.18 8.87
CA LEU A 48 -30.50 -0.76 8.93
C LEU A 48 -30.67 -1.89 7.91
N THR A 49 -29.66 -2.11 7.11
CA THR A 49 -29.52 -3.28 6.25
C THR A 49 -28.31 -4.09 6.70
N SER A 50 -28.51 -5.38 7.01
CA SER A 50 -27.39 -6.32 7.12
C SER A 50 -26.93 -6.65 5.70
N ILE A 51 -25.69 -6.28 5.38
CA ILE A 51 -25.12 -6.59 4.06
C ILE A 51 -24.75 -8.07 4.02
N SER A 52 -23.99 -8.52 5.02
CA SER A 52 -23.56 -9.91 5.14
C SER A 52 -23.22 -10.24 6.59
N THR A 53 -23.37 -11.52 6.94
CA THR A 53 -22.84 -12.08 8.20
C THR A 53 -21.45 -12.69 8.02
N CYS A 54 -20.94 -12.73 6.77
CA CYS A 54 -19.65 -13.33 6.44
C CYS A 54 -19.04 -12.66 5.21
N SER A 55 -18.71 -11.36 5.29
CA SER A 55 -17.84 -10.69 4.29
C SER A 55 -16.39 -10.88 4.66
N TYR A 56 -15.54 -11.07 3.64
CA TYR A 56 -14.09 -11.03 3.81
C TYR A 56 -13.54 -9.63 3.52
N GLN A 57 -12.38 -9.32 4.13
CA GLN A 57 -11.70 -8.03 3.90
C GLN A 57 -10.84 -8.05 2.63
N ASN A 58 -11.36 -8.59 1.55
CA ASN A 58 -10.87 -8.57 0.17
C ASN A 58 -12.05 -8.51 -0.81
N GLU A 59 -13.24 -8.24 -0.31
CA GLU A 59 -14.50 -8.22 -1.07
C GLU A 59 -15.06 -6.81 -1.14
N TYR A 60 -16.02 -6.62 -2.05
CA TYR A 60 -16.91 -5.47 -2.05
C TYR A 60 -18.37 -5.90 -2.04
N SER A 61 -19.25 -5.01 -1.60
CA SER A 61 -20.69 -5.22 -1.62
C SER A 61 -21.39 -4.09 -2.36
N ALA A 62 -22.30 -4.42 -3.25
CA ALA A 62 -23.14 -3.42 -3.91
C ALA A 62 -24.29 -3.00 -2.99
N LEU A 63 -24.49 -1.67 -2.87
CA LEU A 63 -25.65 -1.03 -2.25
C LEU A 63 -26.52 -0.47 -3.36
N ASN A 64 -27.61 -1.16 -3.67
CA ASN A 64 -28.55 -0.79 -4.72
C ASN A 64 -29.62 0.17 -4.21
N PHE A 65 -30.10 1.07 -5.07
CA PHE A 65 -31.18 2.02 -4.76
C PHE A 65 -30.80 3.01 -3.65
N VAL A 66 -29.56 3.44 -3.61
CA VAL A 66 -29.14 4.54 -2.71
C VAL A 66 -29.83 5.83 -3.12
N ASP A 67 -30.43 6.51 -2.15
CA ASP A 67 -31.08 7.82 -2.37
C ASP A 67 -30.03 8.92 -2.54
N ALA A 68 -30.33 9.91 -3.39
CA ALA A 68 -29.49 11.11 -3.50
C ALA A 68 -29.57 11.97 -2.24
N ALA A 69 -28.57 12.81 -2.02
CA ALA A 69 -28.50 13.75 -0.93
C ALA A 69 -28.86 13.13 0.43
N THR A 70 -28.24 11.98 0.74
CA THR A 70 -28.52 11.19 1.93
C THR A 70 -27.22 10.79 2.60
N ILE A 71 -27.19 10.87 3.93
CA ILE A 71 -26.06 10.42 4.74
C ILE A 71 -26.29 8.96 5.11
N TYR A 72 -25.34 8.12 4.75
CA TYR A 72 -25.27 6.70 5.09
C TYR A 72 -24.07 6.40 5.97
N GLN A 73 -24.09 5.26 6.63
CA GLN A 73 -22.95 4.69 7.33
C GLN A 73 -22.75 3.25 6.90
N CYS A 74 -21.51 2.87 6.58
CA CYS A 74 -21.12 1.47 6.42
C CYS A 74 -20.23 1.05 7.59
N ALA A 75 -20.35 -0.21 8.02
CA ALA A 75 -19.57 -0.73 9.13
C ALA A 75 -19.15 -2.19 8.93
N ILE A 76 -17.96 -2.53 9.45
CA ILE A 76 -17.42 -3.87 9.65
C ILE A 76 -17.35 -4.09 11.16
N ALA A 77 -17.94 -5.16 11.67
CA ALA A 77 -18.05 -5.39 13.11
C ALA A 77 -16.70 -5.56 13.82
N THR A 78 -15.71 -6.14 13.16
CA THR A 78 -14.34 -6.33 13.69
C THR A 78 -13.43 -5.10 13.48
N GLY A 79 -13.96 -4.04 12.83
CA GLY A 79 -13.17 -2.90 12.38
C GLY A 79 -12.55 -3.15 11.01
N GLY A 80 -11.75 -2.18 10.54
CA GLY A 80 -11.11 -2.21 9.23
C GLY A 80 -11.25 -0.90 8.49
N TYR A 81 -10.94 -0.90 7.22
CA TYR A 81 -10.99 0.25 6.33
C TYR A 81 -12.03 0.06 5.24
N ILE A 82 -12.81 1.08 4.99
CA ILE A 82 -13.93 1.07 4.04
C ILE A 82 -13.66 2.09 2.95
N THR A 83 -13.84 1.71 1.70
CA THR A 83 -13.86 2.63 0.55
C THR A 83 -15.21 2.55 -0.12
N ILE A 84 -15.84 3.69 -0.37
CA ILE A 84 -17.12 3.79 -1.07
C ILE A 84 -16.87 4.32 -2.47
N THR A 85 -17.25 3.54 -3.49
CA THR A 85 -17.21 3.98 -4.89
C THR A 85 -18.62 4.12 -5.45
N GLN A 86 -18.75 4.92 -6.52
CA GLN A 86 -20.03 5.22 -7.15
C GLN A 86 -20.10 4.68 -8.58
N GLY A 87 -21.25 4.13 -8.95
CA GLY A 87 -21.59 3.71 -10.30
C GLY A 87 -21.00 2.37 -10.73
N THR A 88 -19.72 2.12 -10.44
CA THR A 88 -19.03 0.84 -10.66
C THR A 88 -18.11 0.53 -9.49
N PRO A 89 -17.71 -0.76 -9.30
CA PRO A 89 -16.75 -1.12 -8.23
C PRO A 89 -15.42 -0.37 -8.32
N THR A 90 -15.01 0.02 -9.52
CA THR A 90 -13.80 0.81 -9.77
C THR A 90 -14.11 2.26 -10.11
N GLY A 91 -15.30 2.73 -9.76
CA GLY A 91 -15.77 4.08 -10.02
C GLY A 91 -15.11 5.14 -9.15
N SER A 92 -15.63 6.38 -9.22
CA SER A 92 -15.13 7.48 -8.41
C SER A 92 -15.29 7.17 -6.92
N VAL A 93 -14.23 7.37 -6.14
CA VAL A 93 -14.28 7.24 -4.68
C VAL A 93 -15.03 8.43 -4.09
N ILE A 94 -16.08 8.15 -3.34
CA ILE A 94 -16.92 9.14 -2.67
C ILE A 94 -16.45 9.36 -1.23
N ALA A 95 -16.06 8.29 -0.56
CA ALA A 95 -15.57 8.34 0.81
C ALA A 95 -14.63 7.16 1.08
N SER A 96 -13.69 7.37 1.99
CA SER A 96 -12.87 6.29 2.53
C SER A 96 -12.47 6.60 3.97
N GLY A 97 -12.30 5.57 4.79
CA GLY A 97 -11.93 5.74 6.19
C GLY A 97 -12.10 4.49 7.03
N ILE A 98 -11.75 4.62 8.31
CA ILE A 98 -11.87 3.55 9.30
C ILE A 98 -13.36 3.28 9.58
N SER A 99 -13.70 2.01 9.75
CA SER A 99 -15.04 1.58 10.17
C SER A 99 -15.37 2.05 11.61
N PRO A 100 -16.60 2.55 11.88
CA PRO A 100 -17.67 2.83 10.94
C PRO A 100 -17.46 4.11 10.11
N LEU A 101 -17.76 4.05 8.82
CA LEU A 101 -17.58 5.18 7.89
C LEU A 101 -18.93 5.81 7.54
N GLN A 102 -19.12 7.09 7.86
CA GLN A 102 -20.24 7.89 7.35
C GLN A 102 -19.85 8.57 6.02
N TRP A 103 -20.78 8.61 5.11
CA TRP A 103 -20.58 9.17 3.78
C TRP A 103 -21.88 9.78 3.25
N ASN A 104 -21.74 10.71 2.29
CA ASN A 104 -22.86 11.40 1.69
C ASN A 104 -23.03 10.96 0.24
N SER A 105 -24.22 10.45 -0.12
CA SER A 105 -24.60 10.20 -1.51
C SER A 105 -24.91 11.52 -2.21
N THR A 106 -24.31 11.76 -3.37
CA THR A 106 -24.55 12.98 -4.17
C THR A 106 -25.66 12.77 -5.21
N VAL A 107 -25.76 11.58 -5.75
CA VAL A 107 -26.78 11.17 -6.72
C VAL A 107 -27.40 9.83 -6.32
N ALA A 108 -28.61 9.55 -6.79
CA ALA A 108 -29.24 8.25 -6.57
C ALA A 108 -28.59 7.20 -7.48
N GLY A 109 -28.53 5.93 -6.99
CA GLY A 109 -27.99 4.84 -7.78
C GLY A 109 -27.35 3.74 -6.98
N THR A 110 -26.44 2.99 -7.61
CA THR A 110 -25.67 1.94 -6.94
C THR A 110 -24.32 2.48 -6.48
N TYR A 111 -23.97 2.16 -5.25
CA TYR A 111 -22.68 2.41 -4.63
C TYR A 111 -22.07 1.10 -4.19
N TYR A 112 -20.75 1.06 -4.06
CA TYR A 112 -20.01 -0.15 -3.72
C TYR A 112 -19.15 0.11 -2.49
N ALA A 113 -19.32 -0.70 -1.46
CA ALA A 113 -18.53 -0.66 -0.24
C ALA A 113 -17.44 -1.74 -0.31
N HIS A 114 -16.19 -1.34 -0.33
CA HIS A 114 -15.02 -2.23 -0.32
C HIS A 114 -14.53 -2.40 1.11
N TRP A 115 -14.22 -3.63 1.48
CA TRP A 115 -13.81 -4.02 2.82
C TRP A 115 -12.35 -4.41 2.83
N ASN A 116 -11.53 -3.70 3.60
CA ASN A 116 -10.09 -3.94 3.75
C ASN A 116 -9.70 -3.96 5.23
N VAL A 117 -8.54 -4.53 5.55
CA VAL A 117 -8.02 -4.57 6.92
C VAL A 117 -7.60 -3.17 7.38
N ASP A 118 -6.92 -2.46 6.51
CA ASP A 118 -6.37 -1.13 6.76
C ASP A 118 -6.35 -0.28 5.48
N ALA A 119 -5.86 0.91 5.59
CA ALA A 119 -5.79 1.85 4.48
C ALA A 119 -4.58 1.65 3.55
N ALA A 120 -3.69 0.74 3.86
CA ALA A 120 -2.69 0.24 2.92
C ALA A 120 -3.29 -0.81 1.97
N CYS A 121 -4.63 -1.00 2.03
CA CYS A 121 -5.38 -1.98 1.24
C CYS A 121 -4.99 -3.43 1.55
N THR A 122 -4.49 -3.68 2.75
CA THR A 122 -4.24 -5.04 3.22
C THR A 122 -5.55 -5.82 3.18
N THR A 123 -5.49 -7.03 2.67
CA THR A 123 -6.65 -7.92 2.53
C THR A 123 -6.56 -9.09 3.51
N ALA A 124 -7.72 -9.61 3.91
CA ALA A 124 -7.83 -10.83 4.67
C ALA A 124 -8.99 -11.67 4.13
N SER A 125 -8.71 -12.93 3.84
CA SER A 125 -9.69 -13.94 3.47
C SER A 125 -9.76 -15.02 4.56
N GLY A 126 -10.91 -15.70 4.68
CA GLY A 126 -11.06 -16.80 5.63
C GLY A 126 -11.57 -16.41 7.03
N VAL A 127 -11.71 -15.11 7.33
CA VAL A 127 -12.37 -14.63 8.56
C VAL A 127 -13.66 -13.91 8.20
N CYS A 128 -14.78 -14.46 8.62
CA CYS A 128 -16.10 -13.87 8.41
C CYS A 128 -16.30 -12.60 9.23
N ASN A 129 -16.70 -11.52 8.57
CA ASN A 129 -17.05 -10.25 9.19
C ASN A 129 -18.52 -9.91 8.95
N VAL A 130 -19.21 -9.46 9.99
CA VAL A 130 -20.53 -8.87 9.83
C VAL A 130 -20.38 -7.47 9.24
N THR A 131 -21.04 -7.22 8.13
CA THR A 131 -21.05 -5.91 7.46
C THR A 131 -22.47 -5.35 7.39
N THR A 132 -22.60 -4.05 7.61
CA THR A 132 -23.89 -3.36 7.66
C THR A 132 -23.87 -2.04 6.91
N ALA A 133 -25.04 -1.62 6.43
CA ALA A 133 -25.30 -0.25 5.99
C ALA A 133 -26.45 0.34 6.81
N THR A 134 -26.32 1.60 7.18
CA THR A 134 -27.32 2.34 7.96
C THR A 134 -27.68 3.64 7.26
N TYR A 135 -28.99 3.94 7.15
CA TYR A 135 -29.49 5.26 6.81
C TYR A 135 -29.37 6.16 8.04
N ILE A 136 -28.73 7.29 7.91
CA ILE A 136 -28.56 8.24 9.03
C ILE A 136 -29.58 9.37 8.94
N SER A 137 -29.59 10.11 7.86
CA SER A 137 -30.50 11.25 7.64
C SER A 137 -30.45 11.72 6.19
N PRO A 138 -31.41 12.54 5.74
CA PRO A 138 -31.19 13.35 4.55
C PRO A 138 -29.96 14.24 4.72
N ALA A 139 -29.20 14.43 3.65
CA ALA A 139 -28.09 15.40 3.63
C ALA A 139 -28.68 16.81 3.46
N ASN A 140 -28.92 17.47 4.55
CA ASN A 140 -29.41 18.85 4.55
C ASN A 140 -28.36 19.80 3.93
N ALA A 141 -28.83 20.96 3.47
CA ALA A 141 -27.91 22.03 3.10
C ALA A 141 -27.01 22.38 4.29
N CYS A 142 -25.75 22.63 4.02
CA CYS A 142 -24.80 23.03 5.06
C CYS A 142 -25.26 24.32 5.74
N THR A 143 -25.05 24.41 7.05
CA THR A 143 -25.39 25.56 7.88
C THR A 143 -24.12 26.21 8.45
N ASN A 144 -24.25 27.47 8.84
CA ASN A 144 -23.18 28.22 9.50
C ASN A 144 -23.26 28.05 11.04
N PRO A 145 -22.12 27.90 11.73
CA PRO A 145 -20.76 27.68 11.20
C PRO A 145 -20.55 26.27 10.64
N VAL A 146 -19.73 26.14 9.58
CA VAL A 146 -19.34 24.84 9.08
C VAL A 146 -18.16 24.27 9.91
N ALA A 147 -18.25 23.02 10.32
CA ALA A 147 -17.15 22.31 10.94
C ALA A 147 -16.31 21.59 9.88
N ALA A 148 -15.01 21.89 9.80
CA ALA A 148 -14.08 21.19 8.92
C ALA A 148 -13.48 19.94 9.56
N GLY A 149 -13.67 19.72 10.87
CA GLY A 149 -13.17 18.56 11.59
C GLY A 149 -11.64 18.50 11.68
N ALA A 150 -11.10 17.31 11.62
CA ALA A 150 -9.67 17.05 11.62
C ALA A 150 -9.24 16.37 10.32
N ALA A 151 -8.11 16.79 9.76
CA ALA A 151 -7.47 16.08 8.67
C ALA A 151 -6.89 14.75 9.19
N ALA A 152 -7.04 13.70 8.43
CA ALA A 152 -6.47 12.39 8.67
C ALA A 152 -5.75 11.90 7.41
N ALA A 153 -4.70 11.12 7.59
CA ALA A 153 -3.93 10.53 6.50
C ALA A 153 -3.82 9.02 6.68
N SER A 154 -3.83 8.31 5.57
CA SER A 154 -3.71 6.86 5.61
C SER A 154 -2.95 6.33 4.38
N PRO A 155 -1.82 5.61 4.61
CA PRO A 155 -1.13 5.47 5.88
C PRO A 155 -0.60 6.81 6.43
N ALA A 156 -0.33 6.86 7.75
CA ALA A 156 0.19 8.06 8.41
C ALA A 156 1.66 8.37 8.06
N ALA A 157 2.37 7.40 7.51
CA ALA A 157 3.71 7.55 6.96
C ALA A 157 3.71 7.07 5.51
N ALA A 158 4.18 7.92 4.61
CA ALA A 158 4.18 7.68 3.18
C ALA A 158 5.50 7.06 2.70
N CYS A 159 5.43 6.33 1.61
CA CYS A 159 6.59 5.90 0.85
C CYS A 159 6.73 6.74 -0.41
N PRO A 160 7.98 7.02 -0.88
CA PRO A 160 8.18 7.74 -2.14
C PRO A 160 7.44 7.05 -3.28
N SER A 161 6.82 7.85 -4.14
CA SER A 161 6.06 7.35 -5.31
C SER A 161 4.88 6.42 -5.01
N VAL A 162 4.49 6.27 -3.74
CA VAL A 162 3.30 5.53 -3.32
C VAL A 162 2.23 6.53 -2.88
N ASN A 163 1.00 6.33 -3.36
CA ASN A 163 -0.11 7.16 -2.95
C ASN A 163 -0.52 6.88 -1.50
N PHE A 164 -0.86 7.94 -0.79
CA PHE A 164 -1.61 7.89 0.47
C PHE A 164 -2.88 8.72 0.33
N SER A 165 -3.84 8.50 1.21
CA SER A 165 -5.13 9.17 1.18
C SER A 165 -5.25 10.18 2.32
N LEU A 166 -5.75 11.36 2.00
CA LEU A 166 -6.23 12.36 2.95
C LEU A 166 -7.75 12.23 3.09
N SER A 167 -8.26 12.37 4.30
CA SER A 167 -9.68 12.38 4.62
C SER A 167 -9.98 13.35 5.75
N LEU A 168 -11.26 13.61 5.99
CA LEU A 168 -11.72 14.44 7.10
C LEU A 168 -12.50 13.61 8.10
N THR A 169 -12.21 13.77 9.39
CA THR A 169 -12.96 13.19 10.49
C THR A 169 -13.71 14.25 11.26
N GLY A 170 -15.00 14.00 11.58
CA GLY A 170 -15.83 14.96 12.31
C GLY A 170 -16.18 16.22 11.53
N ALA A 171 -16.01 16.24 10.21
CA ALA A 171 -16.46 17.33 9.35
C ALA A 171 -17.98 17.32 9.19
N THR A 172 -18.56 18.50 8.94
CA THR A 172 -19.96 18.61 8.56
C THR A 172 -20.22 17.80 7.28
N LEU A 173 -21.26 16.97 7.30
CA LEU A 173 -21.80 16.29 6.13
C LEU A 173 -23.05 17.04 5.66
N GLY A 174 -23.25 17.12 4.35
CA GLY A 174 -24.41 17.81 3.78
C GLY A 174 -24.20 18.23 2.34
N THR A 175 -25.17 18.97 1.80
CA THR A 175 -25.09 19.53 0.46
C THR A 175 -24.56 20.97 0.48
N GLY A 176 -24.00 21.44 -0.64
CA GLY A 176 -23.44 22.79 -0.74
C GLY A 176 -22.07 23.00 -0.09
N LEU A 177 -21.36 21.90 0.22
CA LEU A 177 -19.98 21.93 0.71
C LEU A 177 -19.00 21.87 -0.45
N THR A 178 -17.93 22.66 -0.34
CA THR A 178 -16.74 22.58 -1.21
C THR A 178 -15.50 22.44 -0.35
N TYR A 179 -14.46 21.82 -0.92
CA TYR A 179 -13.23 21.48 -0.22
C TYR A 179 -12.03 22.03 -0.96
N GLN A 180 -10.98 22.38 -0.23
CA GLN A 180 -9.66 22.68 -0.78
C GLN A 180 -8.59 22.22 0.17
N TRP A 181 -7.88 21.16 -0.21
CA TRP A 181 -6.71 20.71 0.51
C TRP A 181 -5.53 21.65 0.31
N GLN A 182 -4.75 21.79 1.36
CA GLN A 182 -3.57 22.63 1.41
C GLN A 182 -2.42 21.85 2.05
N SER A 183 -1.19 22.15 1.68
CA SER A 183 0.03 21.60 2.24
C SER A 183 0.95 22.66 2.80
N ALA A 184 1.77 22.30 3.79
CA ALA A 184 2.78 23.16 4.39
C ALA A 184 3.94 22.34 4.96
N ALA A 185 5.11 22.95 5.10
CA ALA A 185 6.26 22.34 5.76
C ALA A 185 6.13 22.33 7.30
N THR A 186 5.28 23.18 7.86
CA THR A 186 5.05 23.30 9.31
C THR A 186 3.56 23.32 9.65
N ALA A 187 3.19 22.94 10.87
CA ALA A 187 1.79 22.93 11.31
C ALA A 187 1.13 24.32 11.31
N SER A 188 1.91 25.40 11.32
CA SER A 188 1.43 26.78 11.28
C SER A 188 1.44 27.42 9.87
N GLY A 189 1.85 26.68 8.85
CA GLY A 189 2.00 27.19 7.48
C GLY A 189 3.41 27.79 7.20
N PRO A 190 3.56 28.58 6.14
CA PRO A 190 2.50 29.05 5.24
C PRO A 190 1.86 27.89 4.44
N TRP A 191 0.54 28.00 4.24
CA TRP A 191 -0.26 26.98 3.55
C TRP A 191 -0.39 27.28 2.06
N THR A 192 -0.17 26.26 1.24
CA THR A 192 -0.31 26.33 -0.22
C THR A 192 -1.43 25.39 -0.67
N ALA A 193 -2.35 25.89 -1.49
CA ALA A 193 -3.42 25.08 -2.06
C ALA A 193 -2.87 24.01 -3.00
N ILE A 194 -3.34 22.80 -2.85
CA ILE A 194 -3.02 21.68 -3.73
C ILE A 194 -3.97 21.72 -4.92
N ALA A 195 -3.44 21.92 -6.12
CA ALA A 195 -4.25 22.03 -7.33
C ALA A 195 -5.08 20.75 -7.56
N GLY A 196 -6.38 20.92 -7.81
CA GLY A 196 -7.30 19.81 -8.06
C GLY A 196 -7.76 19.04 -6.82
N ALA A 197 -7.26 19.34 -5.63
CA ALA A 197 -7.63 18.69 -4.39
C ALA A 197 -8.89 19.30 -3.78
N THR A 198 -10.04 19.08 -4.44
CA THR A 198 -11.32 19.76 -4.15
C THR A 198 -12.42 18.80 -3.67
N THR A 199 -12.06 17.62 -3.22
CA THR A 199 -12.97 16.61 -2.66
C THR A 199 -12.65 16.36 -1.18
N ALA A 200 -13.62 15.83 -0.42
CA ALA A 200 -13.43 15.52 1.00
C ALA A 200 -12.31 14.48 1.23
N ASN A 201 -12.15 13.56 0.28
CA ASN A 201 -11.07 12.60 0.23
C ASN A 201 -10.16 12.93 -0.96
N TYR A 202 -8.85 12.87 -0.75
CA TYR A 202 -7.88 13.16 -1.80
C TYR A 202 -6.67 12.24 -1.70
N SER A 203 -6.21 11.72 -2.82
CA SER A 203 -5.05 10.83 -2.87
C SER A 203 -3.89 11.54 -3.56
N LEU A 204 -2.70 11.44 -2.97
CA LEU A 204 -1.49 12.08 -3.50
C LEU A 204 -0.23 11.34 -3.07
N GLN A 205 0.89 11.74 -3.62
CA GLN A 205 2.24 11.31 -3.23
C GLN A 205 3.00 12.45 -2.60
N GLN A 206 4.02 12.13 -1.80
CA GLN A 206 4.97 13.10 -1.28
C GLN A 206 6.39 12.53 -1.28
N SER A 207 7.38 13.41 -1.12
CA SER A 207 8.80 13.05 -1.04
C SER A 207 9.50 13.61 0.20
N VAL A 208 8.79 14.39 1.01
CA VAL A 208 9.28 14.96 2.27
C VAL A 208 8.13 15.00 3.28
N ASP A 209 8.47 15.05 4.57
CA ASP A 209 7.49 15.24 5.64
C ASP A 209 6.66 16.50 5.39
N THR A 210 5.34 16.36 5.37
CA THR A 210 4.44 17.44 4.96
C THR A 210 3.19 17.46 5.84
N TYR A 211 2.77 18.66 6.24
CA TYR A 211 1.50 18.89 6.90
C TYR A 211 0.40 19.14 5.88
N TYR A 212 -0.79 18.63 6.16
CA TYR A 212 -1.99 18.81 5.34
C TYR A 212 -3.17 19.29 6.17
N GLN A 213 -3.94 20.22 5.62
CA GLN A 213 -5.24 20.64 6.14
C GLN A 213 -6.22 20.81 4.99
N CYS A 214 -7.51 20.87 5.32
CA CYS A 214 -8.58 21.13 4.36
C CYS A 214 -9.38 22.35 4.77
N VAL A 215 -9.60 23.26 3.83
CA VAL A 215 -10.57 24.33 3.95
C VAL A 215 -11.90 23.83 3.42
N VAL A 216 -12.92 23.82 4.27
CA VAL A 216 -14.29 23.44 3.93
C VAL A 216 -15.14 24.69 3.87
N THR A 217 -15.81 24.92 2.75
CA THR A 217 -16.66 26.09 2.52
C THR A 217 -18.10 25.65 2.34
N CYS A 218 -19.01 26.27 3.08
CA CYS A 218 -20.45 26.10 2.95
C CYS A 218 -21.02 27.18 1.99
N SER A 219 -21.93 26.79 1.10
CA SER A 219 -22.64 27.71 0.20
C SER A 219 -23.41 28.77 0.93
N ALA A 220 -23.75 28.56 2.23
CA ALA A 220 -24.36 29.60 3.09
C ALA A 220 -23.38 30.68 3.57
N GLY A 221 -22.09 30.63 3.14
CA GLY A 221 -21.11 31.69 3.30
C GLY A 221 -20.10 31.54 4.44
N SER A 222 -20.06 30.42 5.16
CA SER A 222 -19.00 30.15 6.14
C SER A 222 -17.90 29.26 5.61
N THR A 223 -16.70 29.44 6.15
CA THR A 223 -15.55 28.57 5.94
C THR A 223 -15.04 28.05 7.27
N GLY A 224 -14.61 26.78 7.29
CA GLY A 224 -13.88 26.19 8.39
C GLY A 224 -12.57 25.58 7.87
N THR A 225 -11.58 25.51 8.73
CA THR A 225 -10.29 24.85 8.42
C THR A 225 -10.11 23.68 9.37
N SER A 226 -9.74 22.52 8.86
CA SER A 226 -9.51 21.34 9.68
C SER A 226 -8.25 21.51 10.53
N THR A 227 -8.17 20.77 11.65
CA THR A 227 -6.87 20.59 12.28
C THR A 227 -5.93 19.86 11.31
N PRO A 228 -4.65 20.28 11.23
CA PRO A 228 -3.72 19.67 10.28
C PRO A 228 -3.26 18.30 10.73
N VAL A 229 -2.87 17.46 9.78
CA VAL A 229 -2.19 16.18 9.98
C VAL A 229 -0.78 16.25 9.41
N LEU A 230 0.20 15.71 10.13
CA LEU A 230 1.52 15.46 9.60
C LEU A 230 1.55 14.07 8.94
N VAL A 231 2.00 14.02 7.70
CA VAL A 231 2.37 12.77 7.03
C VAL A 231 3.90 12.73 6.96
N THR A 232 4.49 11.76 7.63
CA THR A 232 5.94 11.56 7.62
C THR A 232 6.35 10.68 6.44
N MET A 233 7.64 10.71 6.08
CA MET A 233 8.21 9.74 5.15
C MET A 233 8.68 8.50 5.90
N ASN A 234 8.32 7.33 5.41
CA ASN A 234 8.95 6.10 5.84
C ASN A 234 10.42 6.09 5.41
N PRO A 235 11.33 5.55 6.24
CA PRO A 235 12.63 5.13 5.73
C PRO A 235 12.45 4.22 4.51
N PHE A 236 13.26 4.40 3.48
CA PHE A 236 13.08 3.69 2.20
C PHE A 236 13.03 2.17 2.38
N TYR A 237 13.81 1.61 3.31
CA TYR A 237 13.83 0.17 3.60
C TYR A 237 12.50 -0.37 4.20
N ASN A 238 11.58 0.48 4.62
CA ASN A 238 10.22 0.10 4.99
C ASN A 238 9.22 0.20 3.82
N CYS A 239 9.67 0.68 2.67
CA CYS A 239 8.83 0.93 1.51
C CYS A 239 8.84 -0.18 0.46
N TYR A 240 9.63 -1.23 0.67
CA TYR A 240 9.57 -2.39 -0.23
C TYR A 240 8.20 -3.06 -0.20
N CYS A 241 7.75 -3.53 -1.34
CA CYS A 241 6.52 -4.30 -1.43
C CYS A 241 6.62 -5.56 -0.53
N ASN A 242 5.51 -5.92 0.09
CA ASN A 242 5.41 -7.20 0.75
C ASN A 242 5.28 -8.28 -0.32
N SER A 243 6.09 -9.32 -0.17
CA SER A 243 6.00 -10.52 -1.00
C SER A 243 5.20 -11.58 -0.27
N ALA A 244 4.64 -12.52 -1.01
CA ALA A 244 4.03 -13.75 -0.48
C ALA A 244 4.48 -14.90 -1.34
N ALA A 245 4.63 -16.09 -0.74
CA ALA A 245 4.86 -17.31 -1.51
C ALA A 245 3.59 -17.66 -2.31
N THR A 246 3.79 -18.24 -3.50
CA THR A 246 2.67 -18.75 -4.31
C THR A 246 2.06 -20.00 -3.73
N VAL A 247 2.89 -20.81 -3.03
CA VAL A 247 2.47 -22.00 -2.28
C VAL A 247 3.03 -21.89 -0.86
N PRO A 248 2.22 -21.43 0.10
CA PRO A 248 2.67 -21.27 1.47
C PRO A 248 2.65 -22.61 2.22
N LEU A 249 3.66 -22.86 3.05
CA LEU A 249 3.64 -23.80 4.17
C LEU A 249 3.74 -25.29 3.84
N SER A 250 4.11 -25.70 2.65
CA SER A 250 4.18 -27.12 2.32
C SER A 250 5.36 -27.52 1.43
N ASP A 251 6.39 -26.70 1.39
CA ASP A 251 7.48 -26.89 0.44
C ASP A 251 8.81 -26.36 1.00
N GLU A 252 9.82 -26.14 0.17
CA GLU A 252 11.14 -25.71 0.58
C GLU A 252 11.16 -24.38 1.31
N GLU A 253 11.88 -24.31 2.41
CA GLU A 253 11.91 -23.18 3.33
C GLU A 253 13.35 -22.74 3.64
N ILE A 254 13.57 -21.46 3.86
CA ILE A 254 14.82 -20.91 4.38
C ILE A 254 14.79 -20.94 5.91
N TYR A 255 15.63 -21.78 6.50
CA TYR A 255 15.68 -21.97 7.94
C TYR A 255 16.62 -21.02 8.66
N ASN A 256 17.71 -20.64 8.02
CA ASN A 256 18.71 -19.80 8.64
C ASN A 256 19.50 -19.03 7.58
N VAL A 257 19.87 -17.79 7.91
CA VAL A 257 20.76 -16.96 7.11
C VAL A 257 21.87 -16.41 8.00
N THR A 258 23.11 -16.59 7.58
CA THR A 258 24.28 -15.96 8.21
C THR A 258 25.07 -15.19 7.17
N MET A 259 25.66 -14.07 7.60
CA MET A 259 26.47 -13.21 6.76
C MET A 259 27.75 -12.82 7.47
N ASN A 260 28.87 -12.79 6.70
CA ASN A 260 30.20 -12.36 7.18
C ASN A 260 30.70 -13.07 8.43
N GLY A 261 30.33 -14.35 8.63
CA GLY A 261 30.71 -15.10 9.82
C GLY A 261 30.08 -14.57 11.11
N GLY A 262 29.10 -13.69 11.01
CA GLY A 262 28.19 -13.40 12.10
C GLY A 262 27.56 -14.71 12.56
N SER A 263 27.41 -14.86 13.87
CA SER A 263 26.72 -16.03 14.43
C SER A 263 25.35 -16.14 13.78
N THR A 264 24.83 -17.36 13.69
CA THR A 264 23.41 -17.60 13.48
C THR A 264 22.66 -16.74 14.48
N ASP A 265 22.23 -15.57 14.05
CA ASP A 265 21.38 -14.75 14.90
C ASP A 265 20.03 -15.46 14.95
N PRO A 266 19.57 -15.91 16.13
CA PRO A 266 18.27 -16.56 16.25
C PRO A 266 17.12 -15.68 15.78
N LEU A 267 17.33 -14.36 15.65
CA LEU A 267 16.35 -13.44 15.07
C LEU A 267 16.07 -13.71 13.59
N TYR A 268 17.02 -14.31 12.88
CA TYR A 268 16.90 -14.65 11.46
C TYR A 268 16.78 -16.14 11.20
N ALA A 269 16.66 -16.95 12.28
CA ALA A 269 16.41 -18.36 12.17
C ALA A 269 14.93 -18.64 12.02
N ASN A 270 14.56 -19.30 10.96
CA ASN A 270 13.22 -19.82 10.74
C ASN A 270 13.13 -21.24 11.35
N THR A 271 13.24 -21.33 12.68
CA THR A 271 13.30 -22.62 13.40
C THR A 271 11.97 -23.37 13.43
N ASN A 272 10.88 -22.73 13.05
CA ASN A 272 9.55 -23.32 13.00
C ASN A 272 8.96 -23.30 11.59
N GLY A 273 9.81 -23.27 10.59
CA GLY A 273 9.39 -23.39 9.20
C GLY A 273 8.35 -24.49 9.06
N CYS A 274 7.47 -24.42 8.10
CA CYS A 274 6.45 -25.43 7.92
C CYS A 274 5.31 -25.43 8.95
N THR A 275 5.18 -24.42 9.75
CA THR A 275 4.04 -24.27 10.68
C THR A 275 3.03 -23.26 10.13
N THR A 276 1.79 -23.39 10.60
CA THR A 276 0.73 -22.40 10.31
C THR A 276 0.94 -21.08 11.06
N ILE A 277 1.97 -20.98 11.88
CA ILE A 277 2.31 -19.79 12.65
C ILE A 277 3.57 -19.18 12.03
N ALA A 278 3.58 -17.88 11.84
CA ALA A 278 4.73 -17.15 11.34
C ALA A 278 5.99 -17.47 12.18
N PRO A 279 7.08 -17.97 11.56
CA PRO A 279 8.23 -18.46 12.28
C PRO A 279 9.11 -17.32 12.78
N GLY A 280 9.06 -17.01 14.02
CA GLY A 280 9.93 -16.02 14.66
C GLY A 280 9.55 -14.55 14.42
N PRO A 281 10.31 -13.61 15.01
CA PRO A 281 10.08 -12.18 14.90
C PRO A 281 10.19 -11.69 13.46
N GLY A 282 9.26 -10.86 13.01
CA GLY A 282 9.23 -10.31 11.66
C GLY A 282 8.66 -11.25 10.60
N SER A 283 8.40 -12.52 10.94
CA SER A 283 7.81 -13.47 10.01
C SER A 283 6.32 -13.21 9.77
N ILE A 284 5.86 -13.55 8.57
CA ILE A 284 4.46 -13.46 8.16
C ILE A 284 4.04 -14.84 7.67
N LEU A 285 2.79 -15.24 7.91
CA LEU A 285 2.24 -16.46 7.32
C LEU A 285 2.28 -16.39 5.80
N GLY A 286 2.43 -17.52 5.15
CA GLY A 286 2.45 -17.61 3.69
C GLY A 286 3.86 -17.66 3.09
N GLY A 287 4.82 -18.28 3.79
CA GLY A 287 6.19 -18.48 3.28
C GLY A 287 6.99 -17.18 3.12
N TYR A 288 6.59 -16.10 3.83
CA TYR A 288 7.27 -14.82 3.83
C TYR A 288 7.64 -14.38 5.23
N SER A 289 8.89 -14.00 5.43
CA SER A 289 9.38 -13.44 6.68
C SER A 289 9.90 -12.02 6.46
N ASN A 290 9.50 -11.10 7.34
CA ASN A 290 9.86 -9.69 7.26
C ASN A 290 10.64 -9.27 8.52
N PHE A 291 11.93 -9.09 8.37
CA PHE A 291 12.83 -8.71 9.47
C PHE A 291 13.23 -7.23 9.45
N LYS A 292 12.57 -6.39 8.62
CA LYS A 292 12.94 -4.96 8.44
C LYS A 292 12.87 -4.12 9.70
N THR A 293 12.13 -4.55 10.71
CA THR A 293 12.03 -3.86 12.01
C THR A 293 13.10 -4.31 13.02
N LEU A 294 13.89 -5.31 12.69
CA LEU A 294 14.96 -5.83 13.53
C LEU A 294 16.30 -5.15 13.20
N PRO A 295 17.31 -5.27 14.07
CA PRO A 295 18.66 -4.80 13.77
C PRO A 295 19.20 -5.42 12.46
N ALA A 296 20.07 -4.70 11.76
CA ALA A 296 20.73 -5.23 10.57
C ALA A 296 21.51 -6.52 10.88
N ILE A 297 21.42 -7.51 9.99
CA ILE A 297 22.10 -8.81 10.15
C ILE A 297 23.62 -8.67 10.22
N THR A 298 24.19 -7.69 9.53
CA THR A 298 25.61 -7.40 9.51
C THR A 298 25.89 -5.95 9.11
N SER A 299 27.12 -5.49 9.38
CA SER A 299 27.63 -4.22 8.89
C SER A 299 28.81 -4.49 7.97
N VAL A 300 28.80 -3.89 6.81
CA VAL A 300 29.80 -4.08 5.74
C VAL A 300 30.32 -2.76 5.23
N ILE A 301 31.47 -2.78 4.57
CA ILE A 301 32.03 -1.60 3.90
C ILE A 301 32.04 -1.79 2.38
N THR A 302 31.97 -0.70 1.64
CA THR A 302 32.06 -0.72 0.17
C THR A 302 33.36 -1.37 -0.30
N GLY A 303 33.29 -2.19 -1.33
CA GLY A 303 34.43 -2.98 -1.84
C GLY A 303 34.71 -4.27 -1.07
N GLN A 304 34.03 -4.53 0.05
CA GLN A 304 34.19 -5.75 0.83
C GLN A 304 33.52 -6.94 0.14
N SER A 305 34.12 -8.12 0.28
CA SER A 305 33.47 -9.39 -0.02
C SER A 305 32.71 -9.87 1.22
N VAL A 306 31.45 -10.21 1.04
CA VAL A 306 30.55 -10.70 2.09
C VAL A 306 30.32 -12.18 1.89
N ALA A 307 30.76 -12.99 2.85
CA ALA A 307 30.45 -14.42 2.87
C ALA A 307 29.03 -14.62 3.42
N PHE A 308 28.31 -15.59 2.87
CA PHE A 308 27.00 -15.99 3.36
C PHE A 308 26.88 -17.50 3.52
N SER A 309 25.96 -17.91 4.39
CA SER A 309 25.49 -19.29 4.52
C SER A 309 23.99 -19.28 4.70
N ILE A 310 23.27 -20.04 3.88
CA ILE A 310 21.83 -20.18 3.91
C ILE A 310 21.50 -21.65 4.12
N SER A 311 20.80 -21.96 5.21
CA SER A 311 20.27 -23.29 5.47
C SER A 311 18.87 -23.39 4.86
N GLN A 312 18.70 -24.36 3.99
CA GLN A 312 17.44 -24.67 3.33
C GLN A 312 17.00 -26.08 3.72
N ASP A 313 15.74 -26.22 4.02
CA ASP A 313 15.11 -27.50 4.36
C ASP A 313 13.69 -27.48 3.75
N GLU A 314 12.91 -28.50 4.05
CA GLU A 314 11.60 -28.73 3.48
C GLU A 314 10.54 -28.94 4.55
N CYS A 315 9.29 -28.61 4.20
CA CYS A 315 8.19 -28.60 5.14
C CYS A 315 7.39 -29.89 5.24
N ASP A 316 7.35 -30.71 4.24
CA ASP A 316 6.44 -31.87 4.21
C ASP A 316 7.07 -33.20 4.59
N ALA A 317 8.34 -33.21 5.01
CA ALA A 317 9.05 -34.33 5.59
C ALA A 317 9.17 -35.60 4.70
N GLY A 318 9.14 -35.46 3.39
CA GLY A 318 9.21 -36.69 2.57
C GLY A 318 9.68 -36.56 1.14
N PHE A 319 9.53 -35.40 0.52
CA PHE A 319 9.89 -35.22 -0.88
C PHE A 319 10.61 -33.89 -1.07
N TYR A 320 11.89 -33.96 -1.42
CA TYR A 320 12.70 -32.81 -1.74
C TYR A 320 12.70 -32.57 -3.25
N TYR A 321 12.29 -31.41 -3.67
CA TYR A 321 12.36 -30.99 -5.06
C TYR A 321 13.60 -30.14 -5.32
N GLY A 322 13.94 -29.97 -6.58
CA GLY A 322 15.04 -29.09 -6.97
C GLY A 322 14.63 -27.62 -6.85
N ASN A 323 15.26 -26.90 -5.96
CA ASN A 323 15.03 -25.47 -5.75
C ASN A 323 16.30 -24.66 -6.01
N GLY A 324 16.13 -23.36 -6.25
CA GLY A 324 17.22 -22.41 -6.35
C GLY A 324 17.07 -21.29 -5.35
N ILE A 325 18.19 -20.71 -4.96
CA ILE A 325 18.26 -19.56 -4.06
C ILE A 325 18.82 -18.36 -4.81
N GLY A 326 18.15 -17.20 -4.65
CA GLY A 326 18.61 -15.92 -5.12
C GLY A 326 18.72 -14.90 -3.99
N ILE A 327 19.71 -14.01 -4.08
CA ILE A 327 19.96 -12.93 -3.11
C ILE A 327 20.04 -11.61 -3.87
N TRP A 328 19.30 -10.62 -3.40
CA TRP A 328 19.31 -9.25 -3.92
C TRP A 328 19.59 -8.26 -2.80
N VAL A 329 20.33 -7.19 -3.09
CA VAL A 329 20.64 -6.10 -2.16
C VAL A 329 20.43 -4.77 -2.86
N ASP A 330 19.58 -3.90 -2.31
CA ASP A 330 19.37 -2.54 -2.82
C ASP A 330 20.55 -1.64 -2.45
N PHE A 331 21.51 -1.51 -3.34
CA PHE A 331 22.72 -0.72 -3.10
C PHE A 331 22.54 0.76 -3.32
N ASN A 332 21.56 1.18 -4.11
CA ASN A 332 21.28 2.58 -4.42
C ASN A 332 20.16 3.18 -3.57
N GLN A 333 19.57 2.37 -2.68
CA GLN A 333 18.55 2.77 -1.70
C GLN A 333 17.30 3.40 -2.33
N ASN A 334 16.89 2.92 -3.51
CA ASN A 334 15.71 3.43 -4.21
C ASN A 334 14.42 2.67 -3.88
N GLY A 335 14.50 1.59 -3.08
CA GLY A 335 13.36 0.77 -2.69
C GLY A 335 13.01 -0.34 -3.69
N LEU A 336 13.84 -0.57 -4.69
CA LEU A 336 13.72 -1.63 -5.67
C LEU A 336 14.87 -2.64 -5.52
N PHE A 337 14.75 -3.81 -6.15
CA PHE A 337 15.78 -4.84 -6.24
C PHE A 337 16.04 -5.23 -7.70
N THR A 338 15.64 -4.37 -8.65
CA THR A 338 15.65 -4.67 -10.08
C THR A 338 16.79 -4.00 -10.83
N ASP A 339 17.60 -3.23 -10.13
CA ASP A 339 18.69 -2.49 -10.75
C ASP A 339 19.89 -3.38 -11.05
N LEU A 340 20.64 -3.00 -12.05
CA LEU A 340 21.79 -3.77 -12.50
C LEU A 340 22.83 -3.94 -11.40
N GLY A 341 23.14 -5.19 -11.05
CA GLY A 341 24.15 -5.55 -10.05
C GLY A 341 23.61 -5.63 -8.62
N GLU A 342 22.27 -5.55 -8.43
CA GLU A 342 21.61 -5.79 -7.16
C GLU A 342 21.22 -7.26 -6.98
N ASP A 343 21.18 -8.04 -8.03
CA ASP A 343 21.16 -9.50 -8.06
C ASP A 343 22.54 -10.05 -7.69
N VAL A 344 22.89 -10.02 -6.41
CA VAL A 344 24.26 -10.29 -5.93
C VAL A 344 24.63 -11.77 -5.97
N PHE A 345 23.64 -12.64 -5.95
CA PHE A 345 23.83 -14.08 -6.09
C PHE A 345 22.55 -14.74 -6.61
N ILE A 346 22.68 -15.57 -7.62
CA ILE A 346 21.60 -16.43 -8.10
C ILE A 346 22.20 -17.80 -8.46
N GLU A 347 21.62 -18.88 -7.93
CA GLU A 347 22.07 -20.22 -8.28
C GLU A 347 21.88 -20.50 -9.77
N ALA A 348 22.91 -21.08 -10.37
CA ALA A 348 22.91 -21.41 -11.80
C ALA A 348 21.99 -22.59 -12.15
N ALA A 349 21.74 -23.48 -11.20
CA ALA A 349 20.91 -24.66 -11.37
C ALA A 349 20.18 -24.99 -10.06
N THR A 350 19.04 -25.66 -10.17
CA THR A 350 18.32 -26.17 -9.00
C THR A 350 19.06 -27.31 -8.33
N VAL A 351 18.99 -27.36 -7.01
CA VAL A 351 19.59 -28.42 -6.19
C VAL A 351 18.53 -28.97 -5.24
N VAL A 352 18.49 -30.28 -5.09
CA VAL A 352 17.56 -30.93 -4.16
C VAL A 352 18.12 -30.81 -2.74
N GLY A 353 17.28 -30.41 -1.79
CA GLY A 353 17.64 -30.25 -0.35
C GLY A 353 17.45 -31.50 0.49
N PRO A 354 17.63 -31.46 1.84
CA PRO A 354 18.05 -30.28 2.61
C PRO A 354 19.54 -29.98 2.41
N ARG A 355 19.93 -28.73 2.56
CA ARG A 355 21.30 -28.29 2.31
C ARG A 355 21.69 -27.00 3.00
N ILE A 356 23.01 -26.78 3.04
CA ILE A 356 23.56 -25.47 3.40
C ILE A 356 24.26 -24.92 2.16
N LEU A 357 23.70 -23.82 1.63
CA LEU A 357 24.30 -23.08 0.55
C LEU A 357 25.28 -22.07 1.13
N THR A 358 26.54 -22.09 0.66
CA THR A 358 27.54 -21.09 1.03
C THR A 358 28.08 -20.40 -0.19
N GLY A 359 28.42 -19.13 -0.05
CA GLY A 359 28.97 -18.34 -1.11
C GLY A 359 29.46 -16.98 -0.62
N SER A 360 29.77 -16.11 -1.57
CA SER A 360 30.10 -14.72 -1.27
C SER A 360 29.72 -13.81 -2.43
N PHE A 361 29.47 -12.54 -2.12
CA PHE A 361 29.29 -11.47 -3.10
C PHE A 361 30.06 -10.22 -2.68
N ASN A 362 30.28 -9.30 -3.60
CA ASN A 362 31.02 -8.07 -3.32
C ASN A 362 30.05 -6.88 -3.17
N ILE A 363 30.32 -6.04 -2.18
CA ILE A 363 29.64 -4.76 -2.04
C ILE A 363 30.23 -3.79 -3.07
N PRO A 364 29.45 -3.22 -3.99
CA PRO A 364 29.94 -2.23 -4.94
C PRO A 364 30.57 -1.03 -4.23
N ILE A 365 31.64 -0.47 -4.81
CA ILE A 365 32.23 0.78 -4.28
C ILE A 365 31.29 1.97 -4.42
N THR A 366 30.26 1.86 -5.26
CA THR A 366 29.21 2.86 -5.50
C THR A 366 28.01 2.68 -4.59
N ALA A 367 27.98 1.65 -3.73
CA ALA A 367 26.89 1.44 -2.79
C ALA A 367 26.74 2.65 -1.86
N LEU A 368 25.51 3.09 -1.64
CA LEU A 368 25.22 4.21 -0.75
C LEU A 368 25.40 3.78 0.72
N PRO A 369 25.97 4.65 1.56
CA PRO A 369 26.14 4.36 2.98
C PRO A 369 24.80 4.40 3.73
N GLY A 370 24.66 3.58 4.75
CA GLY A 370 23.47 3.52 5.60
C GLY A 370 22.83 2.15 5.62
N ASN A 371 21.68 2.07 6.26
CA ASN A 371 20.90 0.83 6.27
C ASN A 371 20.31 0.59 4.88
N THR A 372 20.38 -0.67 4.42
CA THR A 372 19.68 -1.10 3.21
C THR A 372 18.98 -2.43 3.45
N ALA A 373 18.15 -2.85 2.50
CA ALA A 373 17.45 -4.11 2.57
C ALA A 373 18.12 -5.17 1.67
N MET A 374 17.98 -6.40 2.11
CA MET A 374 18.32 -7.59 1.36
C MET A 374 17.06 -8.46 1.22
N ARG A 375 16.89 -9.06 0.06
CA ARG A 375 15.86 -10.05 -0.20
C ARG A 375 16.52 -11.39 -0.53
N ILE A 376 16.01 -12.45 0.07
CA ILE A 376 16.41 -13.82 -0.27
C ILE A 376 15.15 -14.56 -0.67
N ILE A 377 15.22 -15.29 -1.78
CA ILE A 377 14.13 -16.10 -2.31
C ILE A 377 14.65 -17.52 -2.48
N CYS A 378 13.90 -18.49 -1.94
CA CYS A 378 14.00 -19.90 -2.28
C CYS A 378 12.79 -20.26 -3.14
N ALA A 379 13.00 -20.85 -4.29
CA ALA A 379 11.92 -21.20 -5.19
C ALA A 379 12.16 -22.53 -5.90
N GLU A 380 11.17 -23.39 -5.85
CA GLU A 380 11.17 -24.67 -6.56
C GLU A 380 11.26 -24.44 -8.07
N GLY A 381 12.09 -25.23 -8.74
CA GLY A 381 12.30 -25.17 -10.18
C GLY A 381 12.98 -23.89 -10.70
N ALA A 382 13.30 -22.93 -9.82
CA ALA A 382 13.90 -21.65 -10.22
C ALA A 382 15.44 -21.72 -10.26
N SER A 383 16.02 -21.11 -11.27
CA SER A 383 17.47 -20.95 -11.46
C SER A 383 17.76 -19.56 -12.06
N SER A 384 19.01 -19.29 -12.39
CA SER A 384 19.46 -17.99 -12.92
C SER A 384 18.65 -17.46 -14.12
N THR A 385 17.91 -18.31 -14.82
CA THR A 385 17.10 -17.92 -16.00
C THR A 385 15.61 -17.75 -15.69
N SER A 386 15.16 -18.08 -14.49
CA SER A 386 13.73 -18.16 -14.16
C SER A 386 13.32 -17.41 -12.88
N PHE A 387 14.27 -16.84 -12.11
CA PHE A 387 13.89 -15.96 -11.01
C PHE A 387 13.21 -14.69 -11.52
N THR A 388 11.99 -14.47 -11.11
CA THR A 388 11.29 -13.19 -11.28
C THR A 388 11.16 -12.53 -9.92
N LEU A 389 11.66 -11.31 -9.82
CA LEU A 389 11.34 -10.43 -8.69
C LEU A 389 9.88 -9.97 -8.87
N LEU A 390 9.01 -10.36 -7.96
CA LEU A 390 7.63 -9.86 -7.88
C LEU A 390 7.60 -8.57 -7.08
#